data_0e683a887fd35c9663b19b7cff480fed
#
_entry.id   0e683a887fd35c9663b19b7cff480fed
#
_cell.length_a   1.000
_cell.length_b   1.000
_cell.length_c   1.000
_cell.angle_alpha   90.00
_cell.angle_beta   90.00
_cell.angle_gamma   90.00
#
_symmetry.space_group_name_H-M   'P 1'
#
loop_
_entity.id
_entity.type
_entity.pdbx_description
1 polymer ?
#
loop_
_entity_poly.entity_id
_entity_poly.type
_entity_poly.pdbx_seq_one_letter_code
_entity_poly.pdbx_strand_id
1 'polypeptide(L)'
;MISILPFQPEDCEEAIALWKTSPGVGLSHTDTPQSLAHFLERNPGLNWIAKDESKVVGTLLCGFDGRRAYLYHVAVHPEYRRQGIGSALVTRCLDALKNMGVEKAHLFVYTDNTDGIAFWTSLGWYPRNELLIMSYNL
;
A
#
# COMPACT_ATOMS: atom_id res chain seq x y z
N MET A 1 -16.04 -0.13 -14.45
CA MET A 1 -15.57 1.18 -13.93
C MET A 1 -14.78 0.97 -12.65
N ILE A 2 -13.67 1.64 -12.53
CA ILE A 2 -12.82 1.52 -11.36
C ILE A 2 -13.27 2.46 -10.25
N SER A 3 -13.46 1.92 -9.06
CA SER A 3 -13.82 2.70 -7.87
C SER A 3 -12.71 2.57 -6.83
N ILE A 4 -12.33 3.69 -6.21
CA ILE A 4 -11.39 3.69 -5.08
C ILE A 4 -12.23 3.80 -3.81
N LEU A 5 -12.11 2.80 -2.95
CA LEU A 5 -12.96 2.63 -1.78
C LEU A 5 -12.10 2.37 -0.54
N PRO A 6 -12.63 2.64 0.68
CA PRO A 6 -11.93 2.20 1.88
C PRO A 6 -11.73 0.68 1.88
N PHE A 7 -10.57 0.26 2.34
CA PHE A 7 -10.23 -1.16 2.45
C PHE A 7 -10.99 -1.75 3.65
N GLN A 8 -11.81 -2.76 3.42
CA GLN A 8 -12.62 -3.37 4.45
C GLN A 8 -12.11 -4.77 4.80
N PRO A 9 -12.40 -5.28 6.01
CA PRO A 9 -12.00 -6.66 6.37
C PRO A 9 -12.46 -7.72 5.38
N GLU A 10 -13.64 -7.56 4.78
CA GLU A 10 -14.15 -8.52 3.80
C GLU A 10 -13.37 -8.52 2.49
N ASP A 11 -12.50 -7.53 2.26
CA ASP A 11 -11.66 -7.48 1.07
C ASP A 11 -10.32 -8.22 1.25
N CYS A 12 -10.00 -8.63 2.47
CA CYS A 12 -8.66 -9.11 2.82
C CYS A 12 -8.26 -10.39 2.07
N GLU A 13 -9.15 -11.35 1.94
CA GLU A 13 -8.82 -12.61 1.26
C GLU A 13 -8.48 -12.37 -0.22
N GLU A 14 -9.25 -11.56 -0.89
CA GLU A 14 -9.03 -11.25 -2.30
C GLU A 14 -7.76 -10.40 -2.48
N ALA A 15 -7.50 -9.49 -1.56
CA ALA A 15 -6.27 -8.70 -1.56
C ALA A 15 -5.03 -9.60 -1.40
N ILE A 16 -5.08 -10.55 -0.46
CA ILE A 16 -3.98 -11.49 -0.26
C ILE A 16 -3.73 -12.31 -1.53
N ALA A 17 -4.80 -12.76 -2.20
CA ALA A 17 -4.67 -13.48 -3.45
C ALA A 17 -3.98 -12.63 -4.52
N LEU A 18 -4.30 -11.35 -4.59
CA LEU A 18 -3.62 -10.42 -5.50
C LEU A 18 -2.13 -10.30 -5.15
N TRP A 19 -1.80 -10.14 -3.87
CA TRP A 19 -0.42 -9.99 -3.44
C TRP A 19 0.43 -11.23 -3.73
N LYS A 20 -0.15 -12.43 -3.61
CA LYS A 20 0.58 -13.67 -3.90
C LYS A 20 1.08 -13.74 -5.34
N THR A 21 0.43 -13.03 -6.25
CA THR A 21 0.81 -13.01 -7.66
C THR A 21 1.51 -11.71 -8.06
N SER A 22 1.79 -10.82 -7.11
CA SER A 22 2.37 -9.51 -7.38
C SER A 22 3.87 -9.52 -7.07
N PRO A 23 4.75 -9.37 -8.07
CA PRO A 23 6.18 -9.23 -7.82
C PRO A 23 6.46 -8.02 -6.96
N GLY A 24 7.41 -8.15 -6.04
CA GLY A 24 7.81 -7.03 -5.17
C GLY A 24 6.97 -6.86 -3.91
N VAL A 25 5.88 -7.59 -3.76
CA VAL A 25 5.12 -7.61 -2.50
C VAL A 25 5.64 -8.75 -1.65
N GLY A 26 6.33 -8.41 -0.55
CA GLY A 26 6.83 -9.40 0.40
C GLY A 26 5.73 -9.78 1.39
N LEU A 27 5.36 -11.04 1.43
CA LEU A 27 4.34 -11.54 2.34
C LEU A 27 4.97 -12.18 3.58
N SER A 28 4.29 -12.07 4.71
CA SER A 28 4.70 -12.67 5.97
C SER A 28 3.48 -13.20 6.71
N HIS A 29 3.70 -13.74 7.91
CA HIS A 29 2.61 -14.21 8.77
C HIS A 29 1.72 -13.07 9.27
N THR A 30 2.08 -11.81 9.04
CA THR A 30 1.23 -10.66 9.35
C THR A 30 0.20 -10.39 8.24
N ASP A 31 0.26 -11.11 7.14
CA ASP A 31 -0.64 -10.93 6.00
C ASP A 31 -1.75 -11.99 5.99
N THR A 32 -2.35 -12.24 7.16
CA THR A 32 -3.55 -13.07 7.29
C THR A 32 -4.77 -12.17 7.38
N PRO A 33 -5.98 -12.69 7.06
CA PRO A 33 -7.20 -11.88 7.22
C PRO A 33 -7.36 -11.30 8.63
N GLN A 34 -7.01 -12.07 9.67
CA GLN A 34 -7.09 -11.60 11.05
C GLN A 34 -6.12 -10.47 11.34
N SER A 35 -4.86 -10.63 10.94
CA SER A 35 -3.84 -9.60 11.16
C SER A 35 -4.15 -8.34 10.38
N LEU A 36 -4.66 -8.47 9.15
CA LEU A 36 -5.04 -7.33 8.33
C LEU A 36 -6.24 -6.60 8.90
N ALA A 37 -7.24 -7.32 9.40
CA ALA A 37 -8.40 -6.68 10.04
C ALA A 37 -7.95 -5.83 11.23
N HIS A 38 -7.00 -6.34 12.02
CA HIS A 38 -6.40 -5.62 13.15
C HIS A 38 -5.68 -4.35 12.68
N PHE A 39 -4.91 -4.48 11.60
CA PHE A 39 -4.19 -3.36 11.01
C PHE A 39 -5.17 -2.27 10.52
N LEU A 40 -6.23 -2.67 9.84
CA LEU A 40 -7.23 -1.74 9.32
C LEU A 40 -7.96 -1.00 10.47
N GLU A 41 -8.27 -1.71 11.54
CA GLU A 41 -8.91 -1.11 12.71
C GLU A 41 -8.01 -0.08 13.38
N ARG A 42 -6.70 -0.36 13.45
CA ARG A 42 -5.72 0.53 14.05
C ARG A 42 -5.48 1.79 13.21
N ASN A 43 -5.69 1.71 11.90
CA ASN A 43 -5.35 2.79 10.96
C ASN A 43 -6.57 3.21 10.12
N PRO A 44 -7.64 3.70 10.76
CA PRO A 44 -8.86 4.06 10.02
C PRO A 44 -8.62 5.23 9.06
N GLY A 45 -9.25 5.15 7.90
CA GLY A 45 -9.21 6.24 6.91
C GLY A 45 -7.95 6.32 6.07
N LEU A 46 -7.01 5.38 6.24
CA LEU A 46 -5.72 5.43 5.54
C LEU A 46 -5.52 4.32 4.51
N ASN A 47 -6.35 3.29 4.53
CA ASN A 47 -6.19 2.11 3.70
C ASN A 47 -7.24 2.08 2.60
N TRP A 48 -6.80 1.82 1.37
CA TRP A 48 -7.63 1.98 0.18
C TRP A 48 -7.55 0.77 -0.73
N ILE A 49 -8.63 0.54 -1.45
CA ILE A 49 -8.73 -0.56 -2.39
C ILE A 49 -9.36 -0.05 -3.69
N ALA A 50 -8.91 -0.60 -4.80
CA ALA A 50 -9.49 -0.33 -6.10
C ALA A 50 -10.30 -1.54 -6.55
N LYS A 51 -11.51 -1.31 -7.01
CA LYS A 51 -12.38 -2.38 -7.52
C LYS A 51 -12.87 -2.05 -8.91
N ASP A 52 -12.92 -3.08 -9.76
CA ASP A 52 -13.66 -3.05 -11.01
C ASP A 52 -14.92 -3.87 -10.75
N GLU A 53 -16.05 -3.19 -10.64
CA GLU A 53 -17.29 -3.74 -10.12
C GLU A 53 -17.03 -4.32 -8.73
N SER A 54 -17.10 -5.64 -8.53
CA SER A 54 -16.83 -6.26 -7.25
C SER A 54 -15.44 -6.86 -7.13
N LYS A 55 -14.63 -6.81 -8.21
CA LYS A 55 -13.30 -7.44 -8.25
C LYS A 55 -12.24 -6.49 -7.70
N VAL A 56 -11.44 -6.98 -6.75
CA VAL A 56 -10.29 -6.23 -6.24
C VAL A 56 -9.18 -6.22 -7.29
N VAL A 57 -8.79 -5.03 -7.74
CA VAL A 57 -7.77 -4.85 -8.78
C VAL A 57 -6.59 -4.01 -8.31
N GLY A 58 -6.67 -3.42 -7.13
CA GLY A 58 -5.57 -2.66 -6.56
C GLY A 58 -5.72 -2.50 -5.05
N THR A 59 -4.60 -2.31 -4.37
CA THR A 59 -4.56 -2.20 -2.91
C THR A 59 -3.54 -1.17 -2.46
N LEU A 60 -3.76 -0.61 -1.28
CA LEU A 60 -2.79 0.20 -0.56
C LEU A 60 -3.03 0.08 0.93
N LEU A 61 -2.02 -0.31 1.68
CA LEU A 61 -2.04 -0.27 3.13
C LEU A 61 -1.19 0.91 3.62
N CYS A 62 -1.65 1.56 4.67
CA CYS A 62 -0.90 2.64 5.30
C CYS A 62 -1.03 2.55 6.81
N GLY A 63 0.11 2.53 7.49
CA GLY A 63 0.18 2.59 8.96
C GLY A 63 0.72 3.93 9.42
N PHE A 64 0.16 4.44 10.51
CA PHE A 64 0.56 5.70 11.11
C PHE A 64 0.92 5.45 12.57
N ASP A 65 2.12 5.87 12.97
CA ASP A 65 2.63 5.64 14.32
C ASP A 65 2.45 6.85 15.25
N GLY A 66 1.79 7.90 14.79
CA GLY A 66 1.64 9.16 15.52
C GLY A 66 2.64 10.22 15.09
N ARG A 67 3.65 9.85 14.29
CA ARG A 67 4.68 10.79 13.79
C ARG A 67 4.90 10.66 12.30
N ARG A 68 5.08 9.44 11.80
CA ARG A 68 5.34 9.12 10.39
C ARG A 68 4.36 8.07 9.92
N ALA A 69 4.10 8.07 8.65
CA ALA A 69 3.27 7.05 8.01
C ALA A 69 4.13 6.17 7.12
N TYR A 70 3.71 4.92 6.94
CA TYR A 70 4.41 3.95 6.12
C TYR A 70 3.40 3.29 5.20
N LEU A 71 3.69 3.30 3.89
CA LEU A 71 2.84 2.64 2.90
C LEU A 71 3.36 1.23 2.65
N TYR A 72 2.41 0.28 2.58
CA TYR A 72 2.70 -1.13 2.34
C TYR A 72 1.80 -1.67 1.25
N HIS A 73 2.26 -2.68 0.55
CA HIS A 73 1.46 -3.51 -0.36
C HIS A 73 0.65 -2.67 -1.35
N VAL A 74 1.30 -1.68 -1.96
CA VAL A 74 0.70 -0.96 -3.09
C VAL A 74 0.86 -1.84 -4.31
N ALA A 75 -0.24 -2.40 -4.78
CA ALA A 75 -0.24 -3.36 -5.87
C ALA A 75 -1.41 -3.12 -6.80
N VAL A 76 -1.20 -3.35 -8.09
CA VAL A 76 -2.24 -3.26 -9.11
C VAL A 76 -2.20 -4.55 -9.95
N HIS A 77 -3.37 -5.14 -10.15
CA HIS A 77 -3.51 -6.34 -10.96
C HIS A 77 -2.88 -6.12 -12.35
N PRO A 78 -2.11 -7.09 -12.87
CA PRO A 78 -1.39 -6.91 -14.14
C PRO A 78 -2.26 -6.44 -15.30
N GLU A 79 -3.50 -6.93 -15.39
CA GLU A 79 -4.41 -6.56 -16.47
C GLU A 79 -4.97 -5.14 -16.35
N TYR A 80 -4.74 -4.49 -15.20
CA TYR A 80 -5.26 -3.15 -14.93
C TYR A 80 -4.15 -2.11 -14.80
N ARG A 81 -2.92 -2.46 -15.14
CA ARG A 81 -1.79 -1.53 -15.07
C ARG A 81 -1.89 -0.47 -16.16
N ARG A 82 -1.15 0.63 -15.97
CA ARG A 82 -1.08 1.77 -16.89
C ARG A 82 -2.42 2.49 -17.06
N GLN A 83 -3.31 2.40 -16.07
CA GLN A 83 -4.59 3.10 -16.04
C GLN A 83 -4.67 4.13 -14.93
N GLY A 84 -3.55 4.41 -14.26
CA GLY A 84 -3.50 5.39 -13.18
C GLY A 84 -4.06 4.92 -11.85
N ILE A 85 -4.33 3.63 -11.68
CA ILE A 85 -4.93 3.10 -10.46
C ILE A 85 -3.99 3.24 -9.27
N GLY A 86 -2.73 2.87 -9.43
CA GLY A 86 -1.74 3.00 -8.36
C GLY A 86 -1.58 4.44 -7.92
N SER A 87 -1.49 5.36 -8.86
CA SER A 87 -1.40 6.79 -8.58
C SER A 87 -2.64 7.30 -7.85
N ALA A 88 -3.83 6.84 -8.24
CA ALA A 88 -5.08 7.24 -7.59
C ALA A 88 -5.15 6.74 -6.13
N LEU A 89 -4.71 5.51 -5.88
CA LEU A 89 -4.63 4.95 -4.53
C LEU A 89 -3.68 5.78 -3.66
N VAL A 90 -2.50 6.09 -4.18
CA VAL A 90 -1.50 6.88 -3.45
C VAL A 90 -2.02 8.28 -3.16
N THR A 91 -2.63 8.93 -4.14
CA THR A 91 -3.21 10.27 -3.95
C THR A 91 -4.25 10.27 -2.85
N ARG A 92 -5.15 9.29 -2.84
CA ARG A 92 -6.18 9.19 -1.81
C ARG A 92 -5.56 9.06 -0.42
N CYS A 93 -4.53 8.22 -0.28
CA CYS A 93 -3.84 8.03 0.98
C CYS A 93 -3.10 9.29 1.43
N LEU A 94 -2.35 9.92 0.52
CA LEU A 94 -1.58 11.12 0.87
C LEU A 94 -2.49 12.28 1.25
N ASP A 95 -3.65 12.42 0.60
CA ASP A 95 -4.61 13.46 0.97
C ASP A 95 -5.15 13.23 2.39
N ALA A 96 -5.44 11.98 2.74
CA ALA A 96 -5.88 11.64 4.10
C ALA A 96 -4.78 11.96 5.13
N LEU A 97 -3.53 11.65 4.83
CA LEU A 97 -2.40 11.94 5.71
C LEU A 97 -2.19 13.45 5.88
N LYS A 98 -2.28 14.20 4.80
CA LYS A 98 -2.17 15.67 4.85
C LYS A 98 -3.26 16.27 5.73
N ASN A 99 -4.48 15.76 5.63
CA ASN A 99 -5.58 16.23 6.46
C ASN A 99 -5.38 15.93 7.94
N MET A 100 -4.58 14.92 8.27
CA MET A 100 -4.20 14.61 9.65
C MET A 100 -3.00 15.40 10.15
N GLY A 101 -2.36 16.20 9.29
CA GLY A 101 -1.17 16.96 9.65
C GLY A 101 0.12 16.15 9.58
N VAL A 102 0.12 15.00 8.95
CA VAL A 102 1.32 14.17 8.80
C VAL A 102 2.24 14.83 7.78
N GLU A 103 3.52 15.03 8.15
CA GLU A 103 4.46 15.78 7.33
C GLU A 103 5.28 14.91 6.38
N LYS A 104 5.44 13.62 6.69
CA LYS A 104 6.30 12.75 5.89
C LYS A 104 5.83 11.30 5.97
N ALA A 105 5.86 10.64 4.83
CA ALA A 105 5.57 9.21 4.73
C ALA A 105 6.78 8.48 4.13
N HIS A 106 6.89 7.21 4.44
CA HIS A 106 7.97 6.34 3.95
C HIS A 106 7.38 5.07 3.37
N LEU A 107 8.16 4.36 2.60
CA LEU A 107 7.87 3.00 2.17
C LEU A 107 9.16 2.23 2.01
N PHE A 108 9.05 0.91 1.98
CA PHE A 108 10.18 0.03 1.71
C PHE A 108 9.99 -0.59 0.33
N VAL A 109 11.04 -0.57 -0.46
CA VAL A 109 11.03 -1.17 -1.80
C VAL A 109 12.33 -1.92 -1.98
N TYR A 110 12.25 -3.14 -2.55
CA TYR A 110 13.44 -3.92 -2.81
C TYR A 110 14.33 -3.18 -3.80
N THR A 111 15.64 -3.24 -3.57
CA THR A 111 16.61 -2.49 -4.40
C THR A 111 16.64 -2.97 -5.85
N ASP A 112 16.21 -4.21 -6.12
CA ASP A 112 16.14 -4.75 -7.48
C ASP A 112 14.76 -4.61 -8.12
N ASN A 113 13.80 -4.02 -7.43
CA ASN A 113 12.47 -3.75 -7.99
C ASN A 113 12.50 -2.45 -8.79
N THR A 114 13.06 -2.52 -10.00
CA THR A 114 13.26 -1.33 -10.83
C THR A 114 11.94 -0.67 -11.24
N ASP A 115 10.92 -1.47 -11.55
CA ASP A 115 9.60 -0.95 -11.92
C ASP A 115 8.94 -0.21 -10.76
N GLY A 116 9.02 -0.78 -9.56
CA GLY A 116 8.50 -0.14 -8.37
C GLY A 116 9.20 1.17 -8.06
N ILE A 117 10.53 1.18 -8.13
CA ILE A 117 11.32 2.38 -7.90
C ILE A 117 10.97 3.47 -8.91
N ALA A 118 10.83 3.10 -10.19
CA ALA A 118 10.45 4.04 -11.24
C ALA A 118 9.06 4.64 -10.98
N PHE A 119 8.10 3.81 -10.55
CA PHE A 119 6.76 4.27 -10.19
C PHE A 119 6.80 5.32 -9.09
N TRP A 120 7.48 5.01 -7.99
CA TRP A 120 7.55 5.92 -6.84
C TRP A 120 8.30 7.20 -7.18
N THR A 121 9.39 7.09 -7.92
CA THR A 121 10.17 8.26 -8.38
C THR A 121 9.31 9.17 -9.24
N SER A 122 8.47 8.61 -10.12
CA SER A 122 7.59 9.40 -10.97
C SER A 122 6.55 10.18 -10.17
N LEU A 123 6.21 9.72 -8.98
CA LEU A 123 5.27 10.41 -8.07
C LEU A 123 5.96 11.38 -7.12
N GLY A 124 7.28 11.55 -7.23
CA GLY A 124 8.02 12.51 -6.39
C GLY A 124 8.64 11.93 -5.13
N TRP A 125 8.58 10.61 -4.96
CA TRP A 125 9.25 9.95 -3.84
C TRP A 125 10.75 9.85 -4.14
N TYR A 126 11.58 9.88 -3.09
CA TYR A 126 13.03 9.89 -3.26
C TYR A 126 13.69 8.88 -2.32
N PRO A 127 14.80 8.24 -2.77
CA PRO A 127 15.49 7.25 -1.95
C PRO A 127 16.25 7.92 -0.79
N ARG A 128 16.32 7.21 0.32
CA ARG A 128 17.06 7.64 1.52
C ARG A 128 18.28 6.74 1.68
N ASN A 129 19.31 6.98 0.86
CA ASN A 129 20.48 6.09 0.79
C ASN A 129 21.37 6.15 2.03
N GLU A 130 21.20 7.19 2.87
CA GLU A 130 21.94 7.34 4.12
C GLU A 130 21.38 6.47 5.26
N LEU A 131 20.25 5.78 5.03
CA LEU A 131 19.58 4.97 6.05
C LEU A 131 19.65 3.49 5.72
N LEU A 132 19.69 2.67 6.77
CA LEU A 132 19.53 1.23 6.68
C LEU A 132 18.31 0.81 7.49
N ILE A 133 17.61 -0.20 7.01
CA ILE A 133 16.64 -0.90 7.84
C ILE A 133 17.39 -1.95 8.66
N MET A 134 17.16 -1.97 9.97
CA MET A 134 17.69 -2.98 10.85
C MET A 134 16.51 -3.68 11.51
N SER A 135 16.50 -5.01 11.49
CA SER A 135 15.37 -5.81 11.96
C SER A 135 15.79 -6.74 13.10
N TYR A 136 14.86 -7.02 13.98
CA TYR A 136 15.07 -7.95 15.09
C TYR A 136 13.80 -8.79 15.23
N ASN A 137 13.95 -10.11 15.26
CA ASN A 137 12.80 -11.03 15.40
C ASN A 137 12.46 -11.21 16.88
N LEU A 138 11.20 -10.98 17.18
CA LEU A 138 10.69 -11.14 18.55
C LEU A 138 10.12 -12.53 18.78
#